data_852ca3d975d18600166b84d3e84c0715
#
_entry.id   852ca3d975d18600166b84d3e84c0715
#
_cell.length_a   1.000
_cell.length_b   1.000
_cell.length_c   1.000
_cell.angle_alpha   90.00
_cell.angle_beta   90.00
_cell.angle_gamma   90.00
#
_symmetry.space_group_name_H-M   'P 1'
#
loop_
_entity.id
_entity.type
_entity.pdbx_description
1 polymer ?
#
loop_
_entity_poly.entity_id
_entity_poly.type
_entity_poly.pdbx_seq_one_letter_code
_entity_poly.pdbx_strand_id
1 'polypeptide(L)'
;HVRSRRQRQMCIRDSPNTQGIAALMALGILEHTNIKSLTPDHPSAIHLQIEAIKLCLADVEIYVSDPSNMNEITAKDLLQESYLQKRAKLIDPNKSQNFKSGSPKSGGTVYVTAADKSGLMVSFIQSNYAGFGSGVCVPGTGIHLQNRGAGFSLDPNSANFVGPKKRPFHTIIPGFLMKDTLPLMSFGVMGGPM
;
A
#
# COMPACT_ATOMS: atom_id res chain seq x y z
N HIS A 1 -2.29 28.05 -3.71
CA HIS A 1 -1.82 26.78 -4.25
C HIS A 1 -1.92 25.61 -3.27
N VAL A 2 -1.97 25.85 -1.98
CA VAL A 2 -2.15 24.81 -0.95
C VAL A 2 -3.59 24.24 -0.94
N ARG A 3 -4.56 24.99 -1.43
CA ARG A 3 -5.99 24.60 -1.43
C ARG A 3 -6.34 23.50 -2.45
N SER A 4 -5.66 23.42 -3.59
CA SER A 4 -5.97 22.39 -4.60
C SER A 4 -5.51 20.99 -4.18
N ARG A 5 -4.50 20.88 -3.33
CA ARG A 5 -4.01 19.60 -2.79
C ARG A 5 -4.93 19.05 -1.69
N ARG A 6 -5.65 19.90 -0.95
CA ARG A 6 -6.58 19.47 0.09
C ARG A 6 -7.84 18.78 -0.44
N GLN A 7 -8.14 18.93 -1.71
CA GLN A 7 -9.35 18.38 -2.31
C GLN A 7 -9.26 16.90 -2.67
N ARG A 8 -8.08 16.27 -2.53
CA ARG A 8 -7.85 14.84 -2.79
C ARG A 8 -7.08 14.20 -1.65
N GLN A 9 -7.61 14.30 -0.44
CA GLN A 9 -7.05 13.54 0.66
C GLN A 9 -7.54 12.10 0.56
N MET A 10 -6.64 11.21 0.18
CA MET A 10 -6.82 9.78 0.34
C MET A 10 -6.57 9.47 1.81
N CYS A 11 -7.62 9.33 2.61
CA CYS A 11 -7.50 8.86 3.98
C CYS A 11 -7.37 7.34 3.97
N ILE A 12 -6.15 6.84 3.86
CA ILE A 12 -5.84 5.47 4.21
C ILE A 12 -5.71 5.46 5.73
N ARG A 13 -6.71 4.93 6.39
CA ARG A 13 -6.81 4.94 7.85
C ARG A 13 -6.04 3.80 8.50
N ASP A 14 -5.00 3.32 7.84
CA ASP A 14 -4.18 2.25 8.39
C ASP A 14 -2.78 2.73 8.74
N SER A 15 -2.27 2.18 9.83
CA SER A 15 -0.96 2.55 10.37
C SER A 15 0.17 2.22 9.38
N PRO A 16 1.37 2.83 9.54
CA PRO A 16 2.50 2.70 8.62
C PRO A 16 3.01 1.29 8.35
N ASN A 17 2.60 0.28 9.13
CA ASN A 17 2.98 -1.10 8.85
C ASN A 17 2.21 -1.74 7.67
N THR A 18 1.37 -0.97 6.94
CA THR A 18 0.60 -1.47 5.80
C THR A 18 1.15 -0.96 4.47
N GLN A 19 0.78 -1.66 3.41
CA GLN A 19 1.16 -1.32 2.02
C GLN A 19 0.49 -0.04 1.51
N GLY A 20 -0.47 0.54 2.24
CA GLY A 20 -1.18 1.76 1.84
C GLY A 20 -0.28 2.94 1.54
N ILE A 21 0.86 3.04 2.23
CA ILE A 21 1.84 4.09 1.96
C ILE A 21 2.41 4.00 0.53
N ALA A 22 2.54 2.79 -0.05
CA ALA A 22 3.02 2.63 -1.43
C ALA A 22 2.11 3.32 -2.44
N ALA A 23 0.78 3.25 -2.24
CA ALA A 23 -0.17 3.94 -3.11
C ALA A 23 -0.01 5.47 -3.03
N LEU A 24 0.19 6.02 -1.81
CA LEU A 24 0.43 7.45 -1.63
C LEU A 24 1.74 7.89 -2.25
N MET A 25 2.80 7.11 -2.08
CA MET A 25 4.10 7.35 -2.71
C MET A 25 3.99 7.31 -4.24
N ALA A 26 3.31 6.29 -4.81
CA ALA A 26 3.13 6.16 -6.25
C ALA A 26 2.38 7.37 -6.84
N LEU A 27 1.30 7.81 -6.19
CA LEU A 27 0.58 9.00 -6.61
C LEU A 27 1.49 10.25 -6.57
N GLY A 28 2.28 10.41 -5.51
CA GLY A 28 3.22 11.52 -5.40
C GLY A 28 4.35 11.46 -6.44
N ILE A 29 4.87 10.28 -6.77
CA ILE A 29 5.83 10.08 -7.87
C ILE A 29 5.20 10.48 -9.21
N LEU A 30 3.98 10.02 -9.48
CA LEU A 30 3.26 10.30 -10.72
C LEU A 30 2.95 11.79 -10.92
N GLU A 31 2.80 12.56 -9.85
CA GLU A 31 2.65 14.03 -9.93
C GLU A 31 3.85 14.71 -10.58
N HIS A 32 5.03 14.12 -10.50
CA HIS A 32 6.28 14.61 -11.10
C HIS A 32 6.56 14.04 -12.49
N THR A 33 5.58 13.36 -13.10
CA THR A 33 5.64 12.83 -14.46
C THR A 33 4.65 13.56 -15.37
N ASN A 34 4.69 13.24 -16.66
CA ASN A 34 3.73 13.77 -17.64
C ASN A 34 2.39 13.04 -17.68
N ILE A 35 2.07 12.20 -16.69
CA ILE A 35 0.85 11.36 -16.68
C ILE A 35 -0.44 12.16 -16.86
N LYS A 36 -0.47 13.41 -16.40
CA LYS A 36 -1.65 14.29 -16.52
C LYS A 36 -2.00 14.67 -17.95
N SER A 37 -1.07 14.55 -18.89
CA SER A 37 -1.28 14.82 -20.30
C SER A 37 -1.70 13.58 -21.11
N LEU A 38 -1.78 12.42 -20.46
CA LEU A 38 -2.10 11.14 -21.10
C LEU A 38 -3.51 10.69 -20.73
N THR A 39 -4.16 9.97 -21.66
CA THR A 39 -5.40 9.26 -21.31
C THR A 39 -5.11 8.06 -20.41
N PRO A 40 -6.05 7.64 -19.55
CA PRO A 40 -5.81 6.54 -18.61
C PRO A 40 -5.34 5.23 -19.28
N ASP A 41 -5.85 4.93 -20.46
CA ASP A 41 -5.55 3.70 -21.21
C ASP A 41 -4.33 3.84 -22.15
N HIS A 42 -3.66 4.99 -22.14
CA HIS A 42 -2.48 5.18 -22.97
C HIS A 42 -1.32 4.28 -22.48
N PRO A 43 -0.62 3.56 -23.36
CA PRO A 43 0.46 2.65 -22.95
C PRO A 43 1.52 3.31 -22.04
N SER A 44 1.89 4.56 -22.33
CA SER A 44 2.82 5.31 -21.49
C SER A 44 2.24 5.65 -20.11
N ALA A 45 0.92 5.87 -19.99
CA ALA A 45 0.29 6.09 -18.69
C ALA A 45 0.33 4.82 -17.83
N ILE A 46 0.03 3.68 -18.45
CA ILE A 46 0.10 2.37 -17.82
C ILE A 46 1.56 2.06 -17.39
N HIS A 47 2.52 2.32 -18.29
CA HIS A 47 3.94 2.14 -17.99
C HIS A 47 4.39 2.98 -16.78
N LEU A 48 4.07 4.27 -16.74
CA LEU A 48 4.42 5.16 -15.63
C LEU A 48 3.81 4.68 -14.30
N GLN A 49 2.58 4.20 -14.31
CA GLN A 49 1.93 3.66 -13.12
C GLN A 49 2.63 2.39 -12.62
N ILE A 50 2.98 1.47 -13.52
CA ILE A 50 3.69 0.24 -13.18
C ILE A 50 5.08 0.55 -12.60
N GLU A 51 5.86 1.42 -13.24
CA GLU A 51 7.18 1.76 -12.76
C GLU A 51 7.14 2.53 -11.43
N ALA A 52 6.19 3.43 -11.24
CA ALA A 52 6.00 4.14 -9.99
C ALA A 52 5.68 3.18 -8.83
N ILE A 53 4.77 2.22 -9.02
CA ILE A 53 4.44 1.27 -7.96
C ILE A 53 5.59 0.32 -7.67
N LYS A 54 6.35 -0.13 -8.67
CA LYS A 54 7.56 -0.95 -8.48
C LYS A 54 8.61 -0.23 -7.63
N LEU A 55 8.85 1.07 -7.87
CA LEU A 55 9.73 1.91 -7.05
C LEU A 55 9.24 1.97 -5.60
N CYS A 56 7.94 2.21 -5.41
CA CYS A 56 7.37 2.32 -4.07
C CYS A 56 7.45 1.00 -3.30
N LEU A 57 7.18 -0.12 -3.96
CA LEU A 57 7.25 -1.44 -3.32
C LEU A 57 8.69 -1.78 -2.89
N ALA A 58 9.69 -1.41 -3.69
CA ALA A 58 11.09 -1.59 -3.32
C ALA A 58 11.47 -0.79 -2.05
N ASP A 59 10.95 0.44 -1.91
CA ASP A 59 11.17 1.26 -0.71
C ASP A 59 10.41 0.72 0.50
N VAL A 60 9.16 0.32 0.30
CA VAL A 60 8.30 -0.21 1.36
C VAL A 60 8.86 -1.50 1.96
N GLU A 61 9.44 -2.37 1.14
CA GLU A 61 10.09 -3.61 1.59
C GLU A 61 11.25 -3.34 2.56
N ILE A 62 11.97 -2.25 2.36
CA ILE A 62 13.15 -1.88 3.17
C ILE A 62 12.74 -1.07 4.41
N TYR A 63 11.86 -0.10 4.26
CA TYR A 63 11.65 0.95 5.26
C TYR A 63 10.36 0.82 6.06
N VAL A 64 9.35 0.08 5.57
CA VAL A 64 8.04 0.02 6.23
C VAL A 64 7.89 -1.21 7.10
N SER A 65 7.64 -0.96 8.38
CA SER A 65 7.42 -1.99 9.38
C SER A 65 6.48 -1.48 10.47
N ASP A 66 6.44 -2.15 11.63
CA ASP A 66 5.77 -1.61 12.81
C ASP A 66 6.33 -0.21 13.14
N PRO A 67 5.48 0.82 13.33
CA PRO A 67 5.92 2.19 13.59
C PRO A 67 6.92 2.34 14.74
N SER A 68 6.83 1.48 15.75
CA SER A 68 7.80 1.46 16.86
C SER A 68 9.21 1.05 16.45
N ASN A 69 9.38 0.51 15.25
CA ASN A 69 10.65 0.04 14.68
C ASN A 69 11.10 0.85 13.44
N MET A 70 10.35 1.89 13.07
CA MET A 70 10.71 2.82 11.99
C MET A 70 11.48 4.02 12.58
N ASN A 71 12.66 3.76 13.15
CA ASN A 71 13.42 4.77 13.91
C ASN A 71 14.18 5.76 13.02
N GLU A 72 14.69 5.31 11.88
CA GLU A 72 15.53 6.12 10.99
C GLU A 72 14.73 6.78 9.87
N ILE A 73 13.77 6.06 9.28
CA ILE A 73 12.93 6.54 8.17
C ILE A 73 11.47 6.42 8.58
N THR A 74 10.79 7.54 8.62
CA THR A 74 9.37 7.60 8.95
C THR A 74 8.49 7.61 7.69
N ALA A 75 7.20 7.34 7.87
CA ALA A 75 6.22 7.50 6.78
C ALA A 75 6.21 8.94 6.21
N LYS A 76 6.49 9.94 7.04
CA LYS A 76 6.59 11.34 6.61
C LYS A 76 7.78 11.57 5.68
N ASP A 77 8.91 10.91 5.95
CA ASP A 77 10.11 11.03 5.12
C ASP A 77 9.88 10.40 3.74
N LEU A 78 9.22 9.23 3.69
CA LEU A 78 8.85 8.56 2.45
C LEU A 78 7.85 9.35 1.60
N LEU A 79 7.03 10.21 2.21
CA LEU A 79 6.05 11.06 1.55
C LEU A 79 6.56 12.50 1.30
N GLN A 80 7.82 12.80 1.59
CA GLN A 80 8.39 14.11 1.27
C GLN A 80 8.44 14.36 -0.23
N GLU A 81 7.97 15.54 -0.65
CA GLU A 81 7.93 15.94 -2.06
C GLU A 81 9.30 15.83 -2.75
N SER A 82 10.35 16.28 -2.08
CA SER A 82 11.72 16.20 -2.60
C SER A 82 12.21 14.76 -2.81
N TYR A 83 11.78 13.84 -1.95
CA TYR A 83 12.07 12.42 -2.10
C TYR A 83 11.32 11.83 -3.29
N LEU A 84 10.00 12.04 -3.37
CA LEU A 84 9.16 11.54 -4.44
C LEU A 84 9.59 12.07 -5.82
N GLN A 85 10.01 13.34 -5.89
CA GLN A 85 10.58 13.90 -7.10
C GLN A 85 11.87 13.22 -7.53
N LYS A 86 12.76 12.89 -6.58
CA LYS A 86 13.99 12.14 -6.89
C LYS A 86 13.66 10.74 -7.40
N ARG A 87 12.67 10.07 -6.81
CA ARG A 87 12.23 8.74 -7.26
C ARG A 87 11.61 8.79 -8.66
N ALA A 88 10.80 9.82 -8.96
CA ALA A 88 10.22 10.00 -10.29
C ALA A 88 11.28 10.09 -11.41
N LYS A 89 12.42 10.73 -11.13
CA LYS A 89 13.54 10.84 -12.08
C LYS A 89 14.20 9.50 -12.43
N LEU A 90 13.97 8.46 -11.65
CA LEU A 90 14.50 7.12 -11.91
C LEU A 90 13.68 6.34 -12.94
N ILE A 91 12.47 6.78 -13.25
CA ILE A 91 11.62 6.12 -14.24
C ILE A 91 12.14 6.44 -15.64
N ASP A 92 12.52 5.39 -16.37
CA ASP A 92 12.80 5.48 -17.80
C ASP A 92 11.47 5.31 -18.56
N PRO A 93 11.03 6.30 -19.35
CA PRO A 93 9.73 6.24 -20.03
C PRO A 93 9.67 5.19 -21.15
N ASN A 94 10.80 4.65 -21.57
CA ASN A 94 10.90 3.74 -22.71
C ASN A 94 11.33 2.32 -22.33
N LYS A 95 11.65 2.09 -21.04
CA LYS A 95 12.22 0.83 -20.60
C LYS A 95 11.62 0.36 -19.27
N SER A 96 11.16 -0.88 -19.24
CA SER A 96 10.82 -1.52 -17.99
C SER A 96 12.07 -1.79 -17.16
N GLN A 97 12.05 -1.37 -15.91
CA GLN A 97 13.18 -1.44 -14.99
C GLN A 97 12.91 -2.48 -13.90
N ASN A 98 13.97 -3.12 -13.41
CA ASN A 98 13.88 -4.10 -12.33
C ASN A 98 14.40 -3.43 -11.04
N PHE A 99 13.47 -3.01 -10.21
CA PHE A 99 13.78 -2.58 -8.85
C PHE A 99 13.74 -3.82 -7.98
N LYS A 100 14.85 -4.22 -7.39
CA LYS A 100 14.93 -5.46 -6.60
C LYS A 100 13.84 -5.50 -5.54
N SER A 101 12.96 -6.47 -5.61
CA SER A 101 12.09 -6.90 -4.53
C SER A 101 11.44 -8.25 -4.83
N GLY A 102 10.98 -8.93 -3.78
CA GLY A 102 10.53 -10.31 -3.82
C GLY A 102 9.22 -10.55 -4.56
N SER A 103 9.04 -11.80 -4.98
CA SER A 103 7.87 -12.30 -5.70
C SER A 103 6.78 -12.75 -4.73
N PRO A 104 5.53 -12.28 -4.84
CA PRO A 104 4.42 -12.75 -4.02
C PRO A 104 3.66 -13.90 -4.67
N LYS A 105 3.27 -14.88 -3.85
CA LYS A 105 2.26 -15.88 -4.21
C LYS A 105 0.87 -15.29 -3.96
N SER A 106 -0.09 -15.53 -4.86
CA SER A 106 -1.47 -15.07 -4.72
C SER A 106 -2.15 -15.68 -3.48
N GLY A 107 -2.77 -14.85 -2.67
CA GLY A 107 -3.54 -15.23 -1.49
C GLY A 107 -5.02 -14.90 -1.64
N GLY A 108 -5.89 -15.61 -0.90
CA GLY A 108 -7.33 -15.33 -0.84
C GLY A 108 -7.61 -14.14 0.07
N THR A 109 -8.15 -13.07 -0.48
CA THR A 109 -8.57 -11.87 0.25
C THR A 109 -9.97 -11.48 -0.17
N VAL A 110 -10.81 -11.03 0.76
CA VAL A 110 -12.15 -10.51 0.50
C VAL A 110 -12.20 -9.04 0.89
N TYR A 111 -12.69 -8.22 -0.03
CA TYR A 111 -13.00 -6.82 0.22
C TYR A 111 -14.51 -6.59 0.11
N VAL A 112 -15.06 -5.86 1.07
CA VAL A 112 -16.47 -5.48 1.11
C VAL A 112 -16.56 -3.96 1.27
N THR A 113 -17.40 -3.34 0.45
CA THR A 113 -17.77 -1.94 0.58
C THR A 113 -19.28 -1.81 0.61
N ALA A 114 -19.78 -0.91 1.43
CA ALA A 114 -21.18 -0.55 1.52
C ALA A 114 -21.31 0.94 1.81
N ALA A 115 -22.41 1.52 1.33
CA ALA A 115 -22.78 2.91 1.64
C ALA A 115 -24.29 3.00 1.81
N ASP A 116 -24.73 3.92 2.65
CA ASP A 116 -26.14 4.24 2.81
C ASP A 116 -26.47 5.65 2.33
N LYS A 117 -27.74 5.97 2.29
CA LYS A 117 -28.25 7.28 1.85
C LYS A 117 -27.87 8.45 2.78
N SER A 118 -27.42 8.16 4.00
CA SER A 118 -26.93 9.20 4.94
C SER A 118 -25.49 9.60 4.67
N GLY A 119 -24.79 8.86 3.77
CA GLY A 119 -23.38 9.07 3.47
C GLY A 119 -22.44 8.23 4.37
N LEU A 120 -22.98 7.38 5.25
CA LEU A 120 -22.16 6.42 5.99
C LEU A 120 -21.59 5.39 5.03
N MET A 121 -20.28 5.20 5.06
CA MET A 121 -19.58 4.23 4.20
C MET A 121 -18.73 3.28 5.02
N VAL A 122 -18.66 2.03 4.55
CA VAL A 122 -17.78 0.98 5.08
C VAL A 122 -16.79 0.58 4.02
N SER A 123 -15.52 0.50 4.39
CA SER A 123 -14.45 -0.09 3.61
C SER A 123 -13.81 -1.18 4.47
N PHE A 124 -14.12 -2.43 4.19
CA PHE A 124 -13.76 -3.58 5.02
C PHE A 124 -13.02 -4.62 4.20
N ILE A 125 -11.90 -5.09 4.75
CA ILE A 125 -11.09 -6.12 4.08
C ILE A 125 -10.68 -7.18 5.10
N GLN A 126 -10.78 -8.45 4.68
CA GLN A 126 -10.38 -9.61 5.47
C GLN A 126 -9.51 -10.55 4.65
N SER A 127 -8.49 -11.09 5.28
CA SER A 127 -7.57 -12.01 4.63
C SER A 127 -6.86 -12.89 5.65
N ASN A 128 -6.69 -14.14 5.31
CA ASN A 128 -5.82 -15.08 6.03
C ASN A 128 -4.36 -15.01 5.53
N TYR A 129 -4.04 -14.11 4.59
CA TYR A 129 -2.81 -13.99 3.84
C TYR A 129 -2.69 -15.06 2.75
N ALA A 130 -2.20 -16.26 3.01
CA ALA A 130 -2.11 -17.33 2.01
C ALA A 130 -3.26 -18.34 2.19
N GLY A 131 -4.15 -18.45 1.21
CA GLY A 131 -5.21 -19.45 1.17
C GLY A 131 -6.00 -19.59 2.49
N PHE A 132 -5.86 -20.76 3.13
CA PHE A 132 -6.46 -21.05 4.46
C PHE A 132 -5.62 -20.53 5.65
N GLY A 133 -4.69 -19.61 5.42
CA GLY A 133 -3.82 -19.07 6.45
C GLY A 133 -2.81 -20.11 6.97
N SER A 134 -2.75 -20.25 8.30
CA SER A 134 -1.88 -21.24 8.96
C SER A 134 -2.37 -22.69 8.83
N GLY A 135 -3.57 -22.91 8.33
CA GLY A 135 -4.24 -24.22 8.37
C GLY A 135 -4.77 -24.61 9.75
N VAL A 136 -4.59 -23.74 10.76
CA VAL A 136 -5.08 -23.99 12.13
C VAL A 136 -6.46 -23.35 12.30
N CYS A 137 -7.42 -24.15 12.73
CA CYS A 137 -8.75 -23.69 13.11
C CYS A 137 -8.91 -23.77 14.63
N VAL A 138 -9.44 -22.71 15.24
CA VAL A 138 -9.73 -22.70 16.67
C VAL A 138 -10.93 -23.60 16.95
N PRO A 139 -10.79 -24.66 17.76
CA PRO A 139 -11.88 -25.62 17.99
C PRO A 139 -13.16 -24.95 18.49
N GLY A 140 -14.29 -25.36 17.95
CA GLY A 140 -15.61 -24.87 18.36
C GLY A 140 -15.99 -23.47 17.89
N THR A 141 -15.13 -22.76 17.15
CA THR A 141 -15.38 -21.36 16.73
C THR A 141 -15.52 -21.17 15.22
N GLY A 142 -14.97 -22.08 14.41
CA GLY A 142 -14.84 -21.89 12.96
C GLY A 142 -13.83 -20.81 12.54
N ILE A 143 -13.07 -20.25 13.48
CA ILE A 143 -12.06 -19.21 13.20
C ILE A 143 -10.77 -19.86 12.72
N HIS A 144 -10.36 -19.53 11.51
CA HIS A 144 -9.05 -19.88 10.96
C HIS A 144 -8.01 -18.83 11.31
N LEU A 145 -6.84 -19.27 11.81
CA LEU A 145 -5.74 -18.37 12.11
C LEU A 145 -4.97 -18.00 10.84
N GLN A 146 -4.78 -16.71 10.64
CA GLN A 146 -4.01 -16.18 9.52
C GLN A 146 -2.51 -16.55 9.66
N ASN A 147 -1.76 -16.50 8.55
CA ASN A 147 -0.32 -16.81 8.52
C ASN A 147 0.57 -15.61 8.11
N ARG A 148 0.15 -14.38 8.43
CA ARG A 148 0.92 -13.16 8.09
C ARG A 148 2.29 -13.07 8.72
N GLY A 149 2.56 -13.84 9.76
CA GLY A 149 3.90 -13.97 10.32
C GLY A 149 4.95 -14.40 9.29
N ALA A 150 4.55 -15.10 8.22
CA ALA A 150 5.43 -15.42 7.09
C ALA A 150 5.93 -14.18 6.30
N GLY A 151 5.31 -13.02 6.54
CA GLY A 151 5.74 -11.76 5.93
C GLY A 151 6.90 -11.07 6.67
N PHE A 152 7.31 -11.54 7.84
CA PHE A 152 8.49 -11.02 8.51
C PHE A 152 9.78 -11.40 7.77
N SER A 153 10.77 -10.52 7.82
CA SER A 153 12.13 -10.81 7.39
C SER A 153 12.91 -11.57 8.46
N LEU A 154 13.79 -12.46 8.05
CA LEU A 154 14.80 -13.07 8.93
C LEU A 154 16.15 -12.33 8.87
N ASP A 155 16.28 -11.32 8.02
CA ASP A 155 17.44 -10.45 7.96
C ASP A 155 17.40 -9.45 9.13
N PRO A 156 18.37 -9.46 10.07
CA PRO A 156 18.40 -8.55 11.20
C PRO A 156 18.54 -7.07 10.81
N ASN A 157 18.98 -6.77 9.59
CA ASN A 157 19.08 -5.40 9.09
C ASN A 157 17.76 -4.89 8.49
N SER A 158 16.76 -5.76 8.33
CA SER A 158 15.45 -5.35 7.80
C SER A 158 14.62 -4.67 8.89
N ALA A 159 14.01 -3.53 8.55
CA ALA A 159 13.02 -2.90 9.42
C ALA A 159 11.87 -3.85 9.79
N ASN A 160 11.54 -4.80 8.91
CA ASN A 160 10.52 -5.82 9.15
C ASN A 160 11.09 -7.14 9.72
N PHE A 161 12.26 -7.11 10.37
CA PHE A 161 12.84 -8.27 11.04
C PHE A 161 11.89 -8.81 12.11
N VAL A 162 11.78 -10.14 12.22
CA VAL A 162 10.89 -10.78 13.20
C VAL A 162 11.28 -10.42 14.64
N GLY A 163 10.30 -10.14 15.47
CA GLY A 163 10.51 -9.79 16.88
C GLY A 163 9.25 -9.96 17.72
N PRO A 164 9.39 -10.06 19.05
CA PRO A 164 8.24 -10.19 19.94
C PRO A 164 7.38 -8.92 19.93
N LYS A 165 6.07 -9.09 20.04
CA LYS A 165 5.07 -8.00 20.11
C LYS A 165 5.10 -7.03 18.90
N LYS A 166 5.69 -7.45 17.79
CA LYS A 166 5.83 -6.65 16.56
C LYS A 166 4.78 -7.05 15.53
N ARG A 167 4.17 -6.06 14.89
CA ARG A 167 3.27 -6.27 13.77
C ARG A 167 4.06 -6.50 12.48
N PRO A 168 3.69 -7.52 11.67
CA PRO A 168 4.32 -7.71 10.37
C PRO A 168 3.91 -6.59 9.41
N PHE A 169 4.71 -6.38 8.36
CA PHE A 169 4.28 -5.61 7.20
C PHE A 169 2.98 -6.19 6.64
N HIS A 170 2.02 -5.32 6.36
CA HIS A 170 0.66 -5.73 6.03
C HIS A 170 0.25 -5.29 4.62
N THR A 171 -0.35 -6.20 3.85
CA THR A 171 -0.73 -6.00 2.45
C THR A 171 -2.19 -5.62 2.25
N ILE A 172 -2.98 -5.42 3.31
CA ILE A 172 -4.40 -5.07 3.23
C ILE A 172 -4.55 -3.54 3.23
N ILE A 173 -5.37 -3.02 2.30
CA ILE A 173 -5.55 -1.58 2.10
C ILE A 173 -7.04 -1.27 1.91
N PRO A 174 -7.84 -1.13 2.99
CA PRO A 174 -9.13 -0.49 2.90
C PRO A 174 -8.95 1.03 2.83
N GLY A 175 -9.53 1.70 1.84
CA GLY A 175 -9.32 3.12 1.60
C GLY A 175 -10.61 3.91 1.43
N PHE A 176 -10.52 5.23 1.61
CA PHE A 176 -11.57 6.19 1.28
C PHE A 176 -11.01 7.33 0.46
N LEU A 177 -11.75 7.75 -0.55
CA LEU A 177 -11.55 9.03 -1.21
C LEU A 177 -12.42 10.07 -0.52
N MET A 178 -11.79 11.14 -0.05
CA MET A 178 -12.47 12.23 0.64
C MET A 178 -12.44 13.50 -0.21
N LYS A 179 -13.52 14.28 -0.14
CA LYS A 179 -13.54 15.67 -0.60
C LYS A 179 -13.81 16.53 0.61
N ASP A 180 -12.85 17.36 0.98
CA ASP A 180 -12.87 18.10 2.26
C ASP A 180 -13.04 17.12 3.45
N THR A 181 -14.18 17.14 4.13
CA THR A 181 -14.51 16.25 5.25
C THR A 181 -15.49 15.14 4.88
N LEU A 182 -15.97 15.11 3.63
CA LEU A 182 -17.02 14.19 3.19
C LEU A 182 -16.42 13.00 2.44
N PRO A 183 -16.80 11.76 2.76
CA PRO A 183 -16.41 10.59 1.99
C PRO A 183 -17.12 10.59 0.64
N LEU A 184 -16.35 10.41 -0.45
CA LEU A 184 -16.87 10.30 -1.80
C LEU A 184 -16.94 8.84 -2.28
N MET A 185 -15.99 8.04 -1.87
CA MET A 185 -15.87 6.66 -2.34
C MET A 185 -15.09 5.84 -1.31
N SER A 186 -15.54 4.62 -1.05
CA SER A 186 -14.75 3.58 -0.41
C SER A 186 -14.16 2.66 -1.48
N PHE A 187 -12.91 2.27 -1.33
CA PHE A 187 -12.23 1.40 -2.27
C PHE A 187 -11.21 0.50 -1.58
N GLY A 188 -10.82 -0.56 -2.25
CA GLY A 188 -9.78 -1.48 -1.80
C GLY A 188 -9.36 -2.40 -2.92
N VAL A 189 -8.18 -2.99 -2.82
CA VAL A 189 -7.63 -3.91 -3.80
C VAL A 189 -7.22 -5.21 -3.12
N MET A 190 -7.31 -6.31 -3.85
CA MET A 190 -7.07 -7.67 -3.38
C MET A 190 -6.15 -8.39 -4.35
N GLY A 191 -5.35 -9.36 -3.87
CA GLY A 191 -4.61 -10.25 -4.76
C GLY A 191 -3.13 -10.45 -4.41
N GLY A 192 -2.67 -9.92 -3.31
CA GLY A 192 -1.29 -10.01 -2.85
C GLY A 192 -0.62 -8.63 -2.74
N PRO A 193 0.70 -8.57 -2.66
CA PRO A 193 1.45 -7.32 -2.84
C PRO A 193 1.21 -6.82 -4.27
N MET A 194 0.71 -5.63 -4.37
CA MET A 194 0.30 -5.01 -5.63
C MET A 194 1.21 -3.85 -5.94
#